data_5503a627be0dcb5bb6acf81645f87ef8
#
_entry.id   5503a627be0dcb5bb6acf81645f87ef8
#
_cell.length_a   1.000
_cell.length_b   1.000
_cell.length_c   1.000
_cell.angle_alpha   90.00
_cell.angle_beta   90.00
_cell.angle_gamma   90.00
#
_symmetry.space_group_name_H-M   'P 1'
#
loop_
_entity.id
_entity.type
_entity.pdbx_description
1 polymer ?
#
loop_
_entity_poly.entity_id
_entity_poly.type
_entity_poly.pdbx_seq_one_letter_code
_entity_poly.pdbx_strand_id
1 'polypeptide(L)'
;MVSQEEFEKGQTTLRQAEEEFQNAEDNLEIVKTGITNRYKDLSNTQIRSTITGMILDVPIKVGNSVIQANTFNDGTTIATVADMGDMLFRGNVDETDIGRLHAGMPVVLTIGAMQGTVLQATLEYISPKAADVNGIIMFEVKAAAKIPESVFVRAGYSANASIVTDSREGVLTLPESTIQFEEGKPLSLIHI
;
A
#
# COMPACT_ATOMS: atom_id res chain seq x y z
N MET A 1 -62.52 18.99 -30.29
CA MET A 1 -61.77 17.77 -29.91
C MET A 1 -60.49 17.78 -30.71
N VAL A 2 -59.36 17.74 -30.09
CA VAL A 2 -58.07 17.59 -30.77
C VAL A 2 -57.97 16.14 -31.26
N SER A 3 -57.46 15.89 -32.46
CA SER A 3 -57.30 14.55 -32.97
C SER A 3 -56.14 13.84 -32.22
N GLN A 4 -56.19 12.54 -32.17
CA GLN A 4 -55.13 11.77 -31.50
C GLN A 4 -53.76 12.03 -32.14
N GLU A 5 -53.69 12.20 -33.43
CA GLU A 5 -52.49 12.53 -34.19
C GLU A 5 -51.91 13.90 -33.82
N GLU A 6 -52.78 14.93 -33.65
CA GLU A 6 -52.34 16.24 -33.18
C GLU A 6 -51.83 16.22 -31.75
N PHE A 7 -52.41 15.39 -30.88
CA PHE A 7 -51.95 15.19 -29.51
C PHE A 7 -50.59 14.54 -29.48
N GLU A 8 -50.38 13.43 -30.21
CA GLU A 8 -49.10 12.72 -30.31
C GLU A 8 -48.00 13.60 -30.90
N LYS A 9 -48.32 14.40 -31.92
CA LYS A 9 -47.41 15.39 -32.49
C LYS A 9 -47.03 16.47 -31.49
N GLY A 10 -48.02 16.98 -30.74
CA GLY A 10 -47.76 17.95 -29.67
C GLY A 10 -46.85 17.38 -28.55
N GLN A 11 -47.12 16.15 -28.16
CA GLN A 11 -46.30 15.45 -27.14
C GLN A 11 -44.86 15.22 -27.64
N THR A 12 -44.67 14.86 -28.91
CA THR A 12 -43.34 14.68 -29.50
C THR A 12 -42.58 16.01 -29.57
N THR A 13 -43.26 17.09 -29.97
CA THR A 13 -42.69 18.44 -30.03
C THR A 13 -42.27 18.94 -28.62
N LEU A 14 -43.12 18.69 -27.61
CA LEU A 14 -42.81 19.05 -26.23
C LEU A 14 -41.54 18.32 -25.76
N ARG A 15 -41.46 16.99 -25.96
CA ARG A 15 -40.30 16.19 -25.57
C ARG A 15 -39.03 16.64 -26.28
N GLN A 16 -39.10 16.98 -27.56
CA GLN A 16 -37.96 17.53 -28.30
C GLN A 16 -37.50 18.87 -27.70
N ALA A 17 -38.41 19.77 -27.37
CA ALA A 17 -38.06 21.04 -26.74
C ALA A 17 -37.45 20.86 -25.33
N GLU A 18 -37.96 19.90 -24.57
CA GLU A 18 -37.39 19.54 -23.26
C GLU A 18 -35.96 18.97 -23.39
N GLU A 19 -35.69 18.10 -24.37
CA GLU A 19 -34.39 17.57 -24.67
C GLU A 19 -33.40 18.65 -25.15
N GLU A 20 -33.86 19.59 -26.00
CA GLU A 20 -33.07 20.74 -26.46
C GLU A 20 -32.69 21.67 -25.28
N PHE A 21 -33.67 21.95 -24.42
CA PHE A 21 -33.41 22.74 -23.21
C PHE A 21 -32.39 22.08 -22.30
N GLN A 22 -32.56 20.78 -22.03
CA GLN A 22 -31.63 20.03 -21.20
C GLN A 22 -30.20 20.00 -21.80
N ASN A 23 -30.06 19.81 -23.10
CA ASN A 23 -28.77 19.86 -23.79
C ASN A 23 -28.11 21.24 -23.71
N ALA A 24 -28.90 22.31 -23.79
CA ALA A 24 -28.39 23.67 -23.64
C ALA A 24 -27.91 23.95 -22.21
N GLU A 25 -28.63 23.43 -21.20
CA GLU A 25 -28.26 23.53 -19.79
C GLU A 25 -26.99 22.73 -19.49
N ASP A 26 -26.92 21.51 -20.01
CA ASP A 26 -25.71 20.66 -19.91
C ASP A 26 -24.48 21.34 -20.56
N ASN A 27 -24.65 21.93 -21.74
CA ASN A 27 -23.58 22.67 -22.42
C ASN A 27 -23.13 23.91 -21.63
N LEU A 28 -24.05 24.64 -21.03
CA LEU A 28 -23.71 25.78 -20.16
C LEU A 28 -22.92 25.32 -18.92
N GLU A 29 -23.32 24.18 -18.32
CA GLU A 29 -22.62 23.60 -17.17
C GLU A 29 -21.21 23.14 -17.55
N ILE A 30 -21.03 22.48 -18.71
CA ILE A 30 -19.72 22.10 -19.26
C ILE A 30 -18.83 23.32 -19.43
N VAL A 31 -19.32 24.39 -20.00
CA VAL A 31 -18.52 25.62 -20.20
C VAL A 31 -18.12 26.26 -18.88
N LYS A 32 -18.95 26.22 -17.85
CA LYS A 32 -18.69 26.82 -16.54
C LYS A 32 -17.83 25.94 -15.64
N THR A 33 -18.03 24.65 -15.62
CA THR A 33 -17.46 23.72 -14.63
C THR A 33 -16.59 22.63 -15.25
N GLY A 34 -16.62 22.47 -16.57
CA GLY A 34 -15.91 21.43 -17.31
C GLY A 34 -16.64 20.07 -17.31
N ILE A 35 -17.75 19.93 -16.59
CA ILE A 35 -18.52 18.68 -16.47
C ILE A 35 -19.99 18.96 -16.30
N THR A 36 -20.86 18.01 -16.70
CA THR A 36 -22.29 18.05 -16.36
C THR A 36 -22.60 17.18 -15.14
N ASN A 37 -23.66 17.54 -14.42
CA ASN A 37 -24.18 16.75 -13.31
C ASN A 37 -24.61 15.33 -13.72
N ARG A 38 -24.99 15.16 -14.98
CA ARG A 38 -25.44 13.91 -15.59
C ARG A 38 -24.32 12.90 -15.82
N TYR A 39 -23.09 13.39 -16.02
CA TYR A 39 -21.91 12.58 -16.35
C TYR A 39 -20.76 12.75 -15.34
N LYS A 40 -21.05 13.20 -14.13
CA LYS A 40 -20.03 13.41 -13.07
C LYS A 40 -19.17 12.16 -12.83
N ASP A 41 -19.79 11.00 -12.89
CA ASP A 41 -19.09 9.72 -12.65
C ASP A 41 -18.36 9.21 -13.91
N LEU A 42 -18.66 9.75 -15.09
CA LEU A 42 -18.05 9.38 -16.38
C LEU A 42 -17.07 10.43 -16.89
N SER A 43 -16.95 11.57 -16.22
CA SER A 43 -16.08 12.65 -16.66
C SER A 43 -14.62 12.37 -16.36
N ASN A 44 -13.79 12.25 -17.39
CA ASN A 44 -12.34 12.16 -17.28
C ASN A 44 -11.67 13.49 -16.87
N THR A 45 -12.45 14.56 -16.69
CA THR A 45 -11.95 15.89 -16.34
C THR A 45 -11.69 16.02 -14.83
N GLN A 46 -12.46 15.32 -14.00
CA GLN A 46 -12.26 15.26 -12.56
C GLN A 46 -11.74 13.87 -12.15
N ILE A 47 -10.47 13.81 -11.79
CA ILE A 47 -9.86 12.58 -11.31
C ILE A 47 -9.97 12.56 -9.78
N ARG A 48 -10.67 11.56 -9.27
CA ARG A 48 -10.89 11.37 -7.83
C ARG A 48 -10.11 10.18 -7.33
N SER A 49 -9.65 10.28 -6.07
CA SER A 49 -9.05 9.13 -5.39
C SER A 49 -10.09 8.02 -5.19
N THR A 50 -9.69 6.78 -5.45
CA THR A 50 -10.50 5.58 -5.20
C THR A 50 -10.39 5.07 -3.77
N ILE A 51 -9.39 5.56 -3.03
CA ILE A 51 -9.12 5.18 -1.64
C ILE A 51 -9.02 6.43 -0.76
N THR A 52 -9.35 6.28 0.51
CA THR A 52 -9.06 7.29 1.54
C THR A 52 -7.63 7.09 2.03
N GLY A 53 -6.85 8.16 2.11
CA GLY A 53 -5.45 8.06 2.52
C GLY A 53 -4.66 9.35 2.34
N MET A 54 -3.35 9.25 2.48
CA MET A 54 -2.42 10.35 2.29
C MET A 54 -1.87 10.37 0.87
N ILE A 55 -1.78 11.54 0.29
CA ILE A 55 -1.10 11.74 -1.00
C ILE A 55 0.40 11.62 -0.76
N LEU A 56 1.03 10.64 -1.39
CA LEU A 56 2.47 10.41 -1.28
C LEU A 56 3.26 11.26 -2.27
N ASP A 57 2.76 11.36 -3.50
CA ASP A 57 3.43 12.07 -4.59
C ASP A 57 2.43 12.58 -5.62
N VAL A 58 2.74 13.73 -6.25
CA VAL A 58 2.02 14.34 -7.37
C VAL A 58 3.05 14.69 -8.45
N PRO A 59 3.42 13.73 -9.33
CA PRO A 59 4.51 13.92 -10.29
C PRO A 59 4.18 14.90 -11.42
N ILE A 60 2.90 15.22 -11.64
CA ILE A 60 2.47 16.10 -12.71
C ILE A 60 2.38 17.57 -12.28
N LYS A 61 2.54 18.48 -13.25
CA LYS A 61 2.39 19.93 -13.06
C LYS A 61 1.38 20.49 -14.06
N VAL A 62 0.82 21.65 -13.74
CA VAL A 62 -0.05 22.38 -14.66
C VAL A 62 0.68 22.62 -15.99
N GLY A 63 0.02 22.28 -17.09
CA GLY A 63 0.59 22.34 -18.45
C GLY A 63 1.17 21.02 -18.96
N ASN A 64 1.31 19.99 -18.11
CA ASN A 64 1.72 18.67 -18.57
C ASN A 64 0.58 17.97 -19.32
N SER A 65 0.94 17.22 -20.37
CA SER A 65 0.00 16.36 -21.06
C SER A 65 -0.30 15.11 -20.24
N VAL A 66 -1.58 14.74 -20.15
CA VAL A 66 -2.05 13.54 -19.43
C VAL A 66 -2.61 12.57 -20.45
N ILE A 67 -2.13 11.34 -20.42
CA ILE A 67 -2.56 10.25 -21.30
C ILE A 67 -3.39 9.26 -20.50
N GLN A 68 -4.57 8.94 -20.99
CA GLN A 68 -5.43 7.93 -20.37
C GLN A 68 -4.82 6.52 -20.54
N ALA A 69 -4.90 5.71 -19.49
CA ALA A 69 -4.51 4.31 -19.55
C ALA A 69 -5.37 3.54 -20.58
N ASN A 70 -4.73 2.67 -21.35
CA ASN A 70 -5.39 1.76 -22.28
C ASN A 70 -4.63 0.42 -22.33
N THR A 71 -5.09 -0.53 -23.17
CA THR A 71 -4.48 -1.87 -23.27
C THR A 71 -2.99 -1.85 -23.66
N PHE A 72 -2.49 -0.77 -24.25
CA PHE A 72 -1.12 -0.64 -24.74
C PHE A 72 -0.27 0.34 -23.91
N ASN A 73 -0.89 1.09 -22.99
CA ASN A 73 -0.22 2.13 -22.22
C ASN A 73 -0.83 2.24 -20.84
N ASP A 74 0.03 2.21 -19.80
CA ASP A 74 -0.37 2.33 -18.39
C ASP A 74 -0.93 3.72 -18.03
N GLY A 75 -0.83 4.70 -18.95
CA GLY A 75 -1.30 6.06 -18.73
C GLY A 75 -0.34 6.90 -17.88
N THR A 76 -0.78 8.13 -17.60
CA THR A 76 0.01 9.08 -16.79
C THR A 76 -0.44 9.01 -15.33
N THR A 77 0.50 8.73 -14.43
CA THR A 77 0.25 8.81 -12.98
C THR A 77 0.05 10.26 -12.56
N ILE A 78 -1.10 10.57 -11.99
CA ILE A 78 -1.46 11.93 -11.55
C ILE A 78 -1.09 12.16 -10.10
N ALA A 79 -1.43 11.22 -9.25
CA ALA A 79 -1.07 11.22 -7.83
C ALA A 79 -1.01 9.78 -7.32
N THR A 80 -0.17 9.55 -6.33
CA THR A 80 -0.11 8.29 -5.59
C THR A 80 -0.70 8.52 -4.21
N VAL A 81 -1.70 7.71 -3.85
CA VAL A 81 -2.38 7.79 -2.54
C VAL A 81 -2.21 6.45 -1.84
N ALA A 82 -1.92 6.47 -0.55
CA ALA A 82 -1.80 5.27 0.27
C ALA A 82 -2.44 5.45 1.65
N ASP A 83 -2.93 4.35 2.21
CA ASP A 83 -3.33 4.29 3.60
C ASP A 83 -2.08 4.14 4.48
N MET A 84 -1.83 5.15 5.33
CA MET A 84 -0.67 5.15 6.22
C MET A 84 -0.89 4.36 7.51
N GLY A 85 -2.11 3.89 7.75
CA GLY A 85 -2.44 2.99 8.87
C GLY A 85 -2.05 1.54 8.61
N ASP A 86 -1.95 1.15 7.33
CA ASP A 86 -1.61 -0.21 6.90
C ASP A 86 -0.22 -0.25 6.26
N MET A 87 0.80 -0.40 7.10
CA MET A 87 2.20 -0.39 6.67
C MET A 87 2.78 -1.80 6.67
N LEU A 88 3.41 -2.14 5.55
CA LEU A 88 4.11 -3.40 5.38
C LEU A 88 5.63 -3.19 5.38
N PHE A 89 6.33 -3.95 6.23
CA PHE A 89 7.76 -4.12 6.11
C PHE A 89 8.05 -5.14 5.00
N ARG A 90 8.96 -4.80 4.10
CA ARG A 90 9.50 -5.72 3.10
C ARG A 90 11.00 -5.88 3.34
N GLY A 91 11.43 -7.11 3.50
CA GLY A 91 12.83 -7.44 3.71
C GLY A 91 13.24 -8.68 2.92
N ASN A 92 14.53 -8.91 2.85
CA ASN A 92 15.12 -10.09 2.24
C ASN A 92 15.83 -10.90 3.30
N VAL A 93 15.66 -12.21 3.26
CA VAL A 93 16.27 -13.18 4.16
C VAL A 93 17.09 -14.17 3.34
N ASP A 94 18.27 -14.52 3.84
CA ASP A 94 19.16 -15.47 3.23
C ASP A 94 18.56 -16.89 3.20
N GLU A 95 18.96 -17.69 2.21
CA GLU A 95 18.50 -19.07 2.04
C GLU A 95 18.79 -19.94 3.27
N THR A 96 19.87 -19.67 3.98
CA THR A 96 20.28 -20.45 5.15
C THR A 96 19.34 -20.28 6.34
N ASP A 97 18.69 -19.12 6.46
CA ASP A 97 17.83 -18.76 7.59
C ASP A 97 16.35 -18.95 7.31
N ILE A 98 15.94 -18.96 6.03
CA ILE A 98 14.53 -19.00 5.65
C ILE A 98 13.80 -20.26 6.16
N GLY A 99 14.52 -21.38 6.27
CA GLY A 99 13.94 -22.65 6.73
C GLY A 99 13.46 -22.64 8.18
N ARG A 100 13.86 -21.64 8.96
CA ARG A 100 13.46 -21.46 10.37
C ARG A 100 12.26 -20.53 10.52
N LEU A 101 11.88 -19.82 9.45
CA LEU A 101 10.83 -18.84 9.48
C LEU A 101 9.49 -19.44 9.08
N HIS A 102 8.44 -18.99 9.72
CA HIS A 102 7.05 -19.34 9.37
C HIS A 102 6.13 -18.13 9.59
N ALA A 103 5.03 -18.11 8.86
CA ALA A 103 4.03 -17.05 9.01
C ALA A 103 3.47 -17.04 10.44
N GLY A 104 3.19 -15.84 10.95
CA GLY A 104 2.72 -15.61 12.31
C GLY A 104 3.82 -15.33 13.34
N MET A 105 5.11 -15.46 12.98
CA MET A 105 6.21 -15.14 13.91
C MET A 105 6.23 -13.65 14.25
N PRO A 106 6.52 -13.31 15.53
CA PRO A 106 6.70 -11.93 15.95
C PRO A 106 8.01 -11.37 15.37
N VAL A 107 7.93 -10.17 14.86
CA VAL A 107 9.06 -9.42 14.28
C VAL A 107 9.18 -8.10 15.02
N VAL A 108 10.39 -7.76 15.39
CA VAL A 108 10.73 -6.48 16.00
C VAL A 108 11.39 -5.62 14.95
N LEU A 109 10.76 -4.50 14.59
CA LEU A 109 11.28 -3.57 13.61
C LEU A 109 11.92 -2.36 14.27
N THR A 110 13.11 -2.01 13.84
CA THR A 110 13.81 -0.79 14.23
C THR A 110 14.01 0.08 13.01
N ILE A 111 13.45 1.29 13.03
CA ILE A 111 13.53 2.24 11.91
C ILE A 111 14.80 3.07 12.08
N GLY A 112 15.67 3.08 11.06
CA GLY A 112 16.93 3.83 11.09
C GLY A 112 16.76 5.35 11.24
N ALA A 113 15.70 5.91 10.68
CA ALA A 113 15.38 7.34 10.78
C ALA A 113 14.83 7.76 12.15
N MET A 114 14.42 6.81 13.00
CA MET A 114 13.75 7.08 14.28
C MET A 114 14.46 6.31 15.40
N GLN A 115 15.57 6.88 15.88
CA GLN A 115 16.37 6.23 16.93
C GLN A 115 15.54 5.96 18.19
N GLY A 116 15.61 4.73 18.68
CA GLY A 116 14.89 4.31 19.90
C GLY A 116 13.42 3.91 19.68
N THR A 117 12.88 4.02 18.46
CA THR A 117 11.52 3.56 18.17
C THR A 117 11.56 2.11 17.71
N VAL A 118 10.91 1.26 18.51
CA VAL A 118 10.76 -0.18 18.22
C VAL A 118 9.29 -0.42 17.88
N LEU A 119 9.03 -0.99 16.72
CA LEU A 119 7.70 -1.35 16.28
C LEU A 119 7.53 -2.87 16.32
N GLN A 120 6.35 -3.30 16.75
CA GLN A 120 5.97 -4.71 16.69
C GLN A 120 5.35 -5.00 15.34
N ALA A 121 5.76 -6.09 14.73
CA ALA A 121 5.22 -6.57 13.47
C ALA A 121 4.96 -8.07 13.55
N THR A 122 4.15 -8.58 12.64
CA THR A 122 3.90 -10.00 12.49
C THR A 122 4.28 -10.43 11.07
N LEU A 123 5.06 -11.50 10.96
CA LEU A 123 5.45 -12.06 9.67
C LEU A 123 4.22 -12.69 9.00
N GLU A 124 3.79 -12.12 7.86
CA GLU A 124 2.60 -12.59 7.16
C GLU A 124 2.92 -13.42 5.93
N TYR A 125 3.97 -13.05 5.23
CA TYR A 125 4.27 -13.66 3.95
C TYR A 125 5.76 -13.94 3.81
N ILE A 126 6.06 -15.13 3.32
CA ILE A 126 7.38 -15.58 2.92
C ILE A 126 7.28 -15.99 1.45
N SER A 127 8.09 -15.39 0.59
CA SER A 127 8.07 -15.71 -0.83
C SER A 127 8.48 -17.17 -1.06
N PRO A 128 7.71 -17.97 -1.80
CA PRO A 128 8.11 -19.32 -2.20
C PRO A 128 9.19 -19.31 -3.31
N LYS A 129 9.47 -18.15 -3.88
CA LYS A 129 10.44 -17.96 -4.95
C LYS A 129 11.60 -17.12 -4.47
N ALA A 130 12.80 -17.64 -4.62
CA ALA A 130 14.03 -16.89 -4.39
C ALA A 130 14.26 -15.83 -5.48
N ALA A 131 14.93 -14.76 -5.11
CA ALA A 131 15.47 -13.75 -6.01
C ALA A 131 16.98 -13.66 -5.82
N ASP A 132 17.71 -13.49 -6.90
CA ASP A 132 19.13 -13.16 -6.85
C ASP A 132 19.27 -11.66 -6.59
N VAL A 133 19.90 -11.34 -5.47
CA VAL A 133 20.23 -9.96 -5.10
C VAL A 133 21.74 -9.85 -4.97
N ASN A 134 22.38 -9.28 -5.98
CA ASN A 134 23.85 -9.10 -6.05
C ASN A 134 24.65 -10.43 -5.94
N GLY A 135 24.15 -11.50 -6.53
CA GLY A 135 24.79 -12.81 -6.49
C GLY A 135 24.52 -13.65 -5.23
N ILE A 136 23.62 -13.17 -4.37
CA ILE A 136 23.18 -13.89 -3.17
C ILE A 136 21.70 -14.28 -3.33
N ILE A 137 21.40 -15.54 -3.06
CA ILE A 137 20.04 -16.06 -3.10
C ILE A 137 19.28 -15.60 -1.86
N MET A 138 18.24 -14.80 -2.07
CA MET A 138 17.43 -14.24 -0.99
C MET A 138 15.94 -14.49 -1.22
N PHE A 139 15.19 -14.59 -0.14
CA PHE A 139 13.73 -14.72 -0.15
C PHE A 139 13.09 -13.45 0.40
N GLU A 140 12.13 -12.90 -0.34
CA GLU A 140 11.34 -11.75 0.13
C GLU A 140 10.41 -12.18 1.26
N VAL A 141 10.41 -11.42 2.34
CA VAL A 141 9.47 -11.56 3.45
C VAL A 141 8.69 -10.27 3.64
N LYS A 142 7.42 -10.40 4.08
CA LYS A 142 6.56 -9.26 4.40
C LYS A 142 6.02 -9.43 5.81
N ALA A 143 6.10 -8.35 6.59
CA ALA A 143 5.54 -8.30 7.93
C ALA A 143 4.62 -7.09 8.09
N ALA A 144 3.44 -7.30 8.64
CA ALA A 144 2.51 -6.24 8.97
C ALA A 144 2.99 -5.51 10.22
N ALA A 145 3.27 -4.23 10.08
CA ALA A 145 3.74 -3.39 11.17
C ALA A 145 2.58 -2.75 11.92
N LYS A 146 2.53 -2.92 13.23
CA LYS A 146 1.57 -2.22 14.10
C LYS A 146 2.16 -0.87 14.47
N ILE A 147 1.65 0.21 13.86
CA ILE A 147 2.10 1.57 14.11
C ILE A 147 1.17 2.20 15.15
N PRO A 148 1.71 2.65 16.31
CA PRO A 148 0.95 3.43 17.26
C PRO A 148 0.54 4.78 16.65
N GLU A 149 -0.65 5.27 16.95
CA GLU A 149 -1.15 6.57 16.45
C GLU A 149 -0.25 7.78 16.80
N SER A 150 0.56 7.65 17.85
CA SER A 150 1.53 8.66 18.25
C SER A 150 2.77 8.75 17.38
N VAL A 151 2.99 7.78 16.47
CA VAL A 151 4.20 7.67 15.65
C VAL A 151 3.86 7.82 14.19
N PHE A 152 4.42 8.83 13.54
CA PHE A 152 4.26 9.01 12.11
C PHE A 152 5.44 8.40 11.36
N VAL A 153 5.20 7.32 10.64
CA VAL A 153 6.20 6.64 9.80
C VAL A 153 5.95 6.98 8.34
N ARG A 154 7.01 7.33 7.60
CA ARG A 154 6.91 7.59 6.17
C ARG A 154 7.18 6.32 5.36
N ALA A 155 6.45 6.16 4.26
CA ALA A 155 6.75 5.11 3.30
C ALA A 155 8.18 5.29 2.73
N GLY A 156 8.89 4.17 2.53
CA GLY A 156 10.26 4.19 2.03
C GLY A 156 11.35 4.34 3.11
N TYR A 157 11.01 4.39 4.39
CA TYR A 157 12.02 4.34 5.44
C TYR A 157 12.72 2.98 5.47
N SER A 158 14.04 3.00 5.69
CA SER A 158 14.81 1.80 5.96
C SER A 158 14.55 1.31 7.38
N ALA A 159 14.31 0.02 7.52
CA ALA A 159 14.11 -0.63 8.81
C ALA A 159 14.91 -1.93 8.89
N ASN A 160 15.38 -2.23 10.08
CA ASN A 160 15.97 -3.52 10.41
C ASN A 160 14.94 -4.37 11.15
N ALA A 161 14.78 -5.63 10.72
CA ALA A 161 13.90 -6.59 11.33
C ALA A 161 14.71 -7.61 12.15
N SER A 162 14.31 -7.80 13.39
CA SER A 162 14.81 -8.88 14.25
C SER A 162 13.70 -9.89 14.46
N ILE A 163 13.93 -11.12 14.05
CA ILE A 163 12.98 -12.22 14.19
C ILE A 163 13.51 -13.19 15.23
N VAL A 164 12.73 -13.42 16.28
CA VAL A 164 13.08 -14.40 17.31
C VAL A 164 12.64 -15.78 16.83
N THR A 165 13.60 -16.63 16.48
CA THR A 165 13.33 -17.97 15.96
C THR A 165 13.10 -19.02 17.06
N ASP A 166 13.68 -18.81 18.22
CA ASP A 166 13.49 -19.67 19.41
C ASP A 166 13.67 -18.82 20.67
N SER A 167 12.82 -18.99 21.66
CA SER A 167 12.95 -18.35 22.97
C SER A 167 12.55 -19.33 24.07
N ARG A 168 13.30 -19.31 25.16
CA ARG A 168 13.03 -20.11 26.33
C ARG A 168 12.97 -19.21 27.56
N GLU A 169 11.83 -19.21 28.21
CA GLU A 169 11.61 -18.42 29.41
C GLU A 169 11.78 -19.28 30.67
N GLY A 170 12.23 -18.65 31.77
CA GLY A 170 12.36 -19.33 33.07
C GLY A 170 13.50 -20.33 33.16
N VAL A 171 14.47 -20.26 32.25
CA VAL A 171 15.66 -21.16 32.28
C VAL A 171 16.84 -20.48 32.99
N LEU A 172 17.66 -21.30 33.64
CA LEU A 172 18.95 -20.84 34.19
C LEU A 172 19.89 -20.51 33.02
N THR A 173 20.41 -19.30 32.99
CA THR A 173 21.35 -18.85 31.98
C THR A 173 22.75 -18.67 32.55
N LEU A 174 23.75 -19.02 31.74
CA LEU A 174 25.15 -18.77 32.03
C LEU A 174 25.72 -17.87 30.93
N PRO A 175 26.53 -16.87 31.26
CA PRO A 175 27.26 -16.11 30.24
C PRO A 175 28.15 -17.05 29.40
N GLU A 176 28.16 -16.88 28.09
CA GLU A 176 28.94 -17.70 27.16
C GLU A 176 30.43 -17.69 27.51
N SER A 177 30.96 -16.59 28.04
CA SER A 177 32.33 -16.43 28.50
C SER A 177 32.74 -17.37 29.65
N THR A 178 31.75 -17.95 30.35
CA THR A 178 32.00 -18.90 31.47
C THR A 178 31.95 -20.36 31.04
N ILE A 179 31.68 -20.63 29.76
CA ILE A 179 31.58 -21.98 29.21
C ILE A 179 32.87 -22.30 28.46
N GLN A 180 33.57 -23.35 28.87
CA GLN A 180 34.66 -23.92 28.11
C GLN A 180 34.23 -25.26 27.51
N PHE A 181 34.73 -25.54 26.31
CA PHE A 181 34.49 -26.82 25.66
C PHE A 181 35.77 -27.68 25.77
N GLU A 182 35.65 -28.80 26.40
CA GLU A 182 36.70 -29.78 26.47
C GLU A 182 36.21 -31.09 25.86
N GLU A 183 36.91 -31.62 24.86
CA GLU A 183 36.52 -32.80 24.07
C GLU A 183 35.04 -32.73 23.51
N GLY A 184 34.58 -31.55 23.13
CA GLY A 184 33.20 -31.36 22.59
C GLY A 184 32.09 -31.34 23.64
N LYS A 185 32.43 -31.39 24.94
CA LYS A 185 31.47 -31.25 26.04
C LYS A 185 31.58 -29.86 26.66
N PRO A 186 30.45 -29.17 26.85
CA PRO A 186 30.46 -27.87 27.52
C PRO A 186 30.72 -28.07 29.03
N LEU A 187 31.74 -27.43 29.54
CA LEU A 187 32.09 -27.36 30.96
C LEU A 187 31.89 -25.92 31.43
N SER A 188 31.23 -25.73 32.56
CA SER A 188 31.12 -24.43 33.20
C SER A 188 32.16 -24.27 34.30
N LEU A 189 32.95 -23.20 34.21
CA LEU A 189 33.93 -22.83 35.25
C LEU A 189 33.22 -21.94 36.32
N ILE A 190 32.15 -22.45 36.93
CA ILE A 190 31.63 -21.82 38.15
C ILE A 190 32.37 -22.46 39.32
N HIS A 191 33.34 -21.72 39.88
CA HIS A 191 33.85 -22.02 41.21
C HIS A 191 32.75 -21.62 42.23
N ILE A 192 32.23 -22.62 42.91
CA ILE A 192 31.48 -22.42 44.14
C ILE A 192 32.47 -22.22 45.27
#